data_184dabc21d93662657f1f1bd50db8970
#
_entry.id   184dabc21d93662657f1f1bd50db8970
#
_cell.length_a   1.000
_cell.length_b   1.000
_cell.length_c   1.000
_cell.angle_alpha   90.00
_cell.angle_beta   90.00
_cell.angle_gamma   90.00
#
_symmetry.space_group_name_H-M   'P 1'
#
loop_
_entity.id
_entity.type
_entity.pdbx_description
1 polymer ?
#
loop_
_entity_poly.entity_id
_entity_poly.type
_entity_poly.pdbx_seq_one_letter_code
_entity_poly.pdbx_strand_id
1 'polypeptide(L)'
;MLNTLKPRPGDTIAVFGTGAVGLAAMMAGKISGCTKVIGIDIVDSRLELAKELGATDVINSRNVDVVEEVKKLTNGRGVNWAVDTTGITQVMEQSIQVLTQGGTTATIAVTPNHIDLDTWNDLCVDDKKIVGVNMGTQSHKLTFLV
;
A
#
# COMPACT_ATOMS: atom_id res chain seq x y z
N MET A 1 10.11 0.32 2.30
CA MET A 1 9.34 -0.57 1.43
C MET A 1 10.17 -1.70 0.86
N LEU A 2 11.20 -1.45 0.07
CA LEU A 2 12.01 -2.50 -0.59
C LEU A 2 12.58 -3.55 0.38
N ASN A 3 13.02 -3.14 1.55
CA ASN A 3 13.61 -4.05 2.54
C ASN A 3 12.56 -4.82 3.37
N THR A 4 11.38 -4.29 3.53
CA THR A 4 10.32 -4.87 4.38
C THR A 4 9.35 -5.71 3.57
N LEU A 5 8.76 -5.14 2.53
CA LEU A 5 7.75 -5.83 1.71
C LEU A 5 8.38 -6.69 0.61
N LYS A 6 9.52 -6.27 0.06
CA LYS A 6 10.27 -7.00 -0.99
C LYS A 6 9.40 -7.39 -2.19
N PRO A 7 8.71 -6.44 -2.82
CA PRO A 7 7.90 -6.75 -3.98
C PRO A 7 8.76 -7.30 -5.11
N ARG A 8 8.18 -8.18 -5.91
CA ARG A 8 8.83 -8.87 -7.04
C ARG A 8 8.31 -8.35 -8.37
N PRO A 9 9.05 -8.52 -9.46
CA PRO A 9 8.50 -8.27 -10.78
C PRO A 9 7.21 -9.05 -11.02
N GLY A 10 6.19 -8.35 -11.51
CA GLY A 10 4.86 -8.91 -11.71
C GLY A 10 3.85 -8.65 -10.59
N ASP A 11 4.32 -8.28 -9.40
CA ASP A 11 3.43 -7.94 -8.28
C ASP A 11 2.60 -6.67 -8.54
N THR A 12 1.59 -6.49 -7.72
CA THR A 12 0.70 -5.32 -7.71
C THR A 12 0.72 -4.66 -6.34
N ILE A 13 0.68 -3.33 -6.31
CA ILE A 13 0.71 -2.55 -5.07
C ILE A 13 -0.34 -1.43 -5.07
N ALA A 14 -1.02 -1.26 -3.95
CA ALA A 14 -1.87 -0.10 -3.65
C ALA A 14 -1.23 0.76 -2.55
N VAL A 15 -1.16 2.07 -2.75
CA VAL A 15 -0.59 3.02 -1.80
C VAL A 15 -1.66 4.02 -1.40
N PHE A 16 -2.04 4.00 -0.15
CA PHE A 16 -3.00 4.89 0.48
C PHE A 16 -2.29 6.12 1.04
N GLY A 17 -2.62 7.28 0.49
CA GLY A 17 -1.94 8.54 0.73
C GLY A 17 -0.78 8.74 -0.26
N THR A 18 -0.88 9.79 -1.08
CA THR A 18 0.14 10.14 -2.09
C THR A 18 0.98 11.36 -1.67
N GLY A 19 1.23 11.48 -0.36
CA GLY A 19 2.23 12.40 0.19
C GLY A 19 3.66 11.90 -0.08
N ALA A 20 4.67 12.56 0.48
CA ALA A 20 6.08 12.23 0.25
C ALA A 20 6.43 10.75 0.47
N VAL A 21 5.91 10.15 1.55
CA VAL A 21 6.15 8.73 1.87
C VAL A 21 5.46 7.81 0.87
N GLY A 22 4.21 8.12 0.51
CA GLY A 22 3.45 7.34 -0.48
C GLY A 22 4.08 7.41 -1.86
N LEU A 23 4.51 8.59 -2.32
CA LEU A 23 5.23 8.76 -3.57
C LEU A 23 6.52 7.92 -3.60
N ALA A 24 7.29 7.95 -2.52
CA ALA A 24 8.50 7.11 -2.40
C ALA A 24 8.16 5.62 -2.45
N ALA A 25 7.05 5.17 -1.84
CA ALA A 25 6.60 3.79 -1.91
C ALA A 25 6.20 3.39 -3.33
N MET A 26 5.52 4.26 -4.07
CA MET A 26 5.14 4.02 -5.48
C MET A 26 6.37 3.93 -6.40
N MET A 27 7.31 4.84 -6.25
CA MET A 27 8.58 4.79 -6.99
C MET A 27 9.33 3.47 -6.71
N ALA A 28 9.37 3.03 -5.46
CA ALA A 28 9.95 1.76 -5.08
C ALA A 28 9.22 0.56 -5.71
N GLY A 29 7.89 0.58 -5.76
CA GLY A 29 7.08 -0.42 -6.45
C GLY A 29 7.41 -0.50 -7.94
N LYS A 30 7.50 0.64 -8.61
CA LYS A 30 7.89 0.73 -10.02
C LYS A 30 9.30 0.15 -10.26
N ILE A 31 10.28 0.55 -9.45
CA ILE A 31 11.66 0.05 -9.54
C ILE A 31 11.73 -1.47 -9.32
N SER A 32 10.87 -2.02 -8.44
CA SER A 32 10.78 -3.46 -8.20
C SER A 32 10.11 -4.24 -9.33
N GLY A 33 9.60 -3.57 -10.37
CA GLY A 33 8.93 -4.22 -11.48
C GLY A 33 7.46 -4.60 -11.20
N CYS A 34 6.79 -3.92 -10.27
CA CYS A 34 5.36 -4.10 -10.10
C CYS A 34 4.61 -3.74 -11.38
N THR A 35 3.68 -4.58 -11.79
CA THR A 35 2.87 -4.39 -13.01
C THR A 35 1.74 -3.39 -12.81
N LYS A 36 1.28 -3.25 -11.57
CA LYS A 36 0.30 -2.25 -11.15
C LYS A 36 0.83 -1.52 -9.92
N VAL A 37 0.83 -0.19 -9.99
CA VAL A 37 1.14 0.72 -8.89
C VAL A 37 -0.03 1.68 -8.79
N ILE A 38 -0.92 1.46 -7.82
CA ILE A 38 -2.17 2.19 -7.67
C ILE A 38 -2.00 3.22 -6.57
N GLY A 39 -2.08 4.51 -6.91
CA GLY A 39 -2.08 5.61 -5.94
C GLY A 39 -3.50 6.00 -5.52
N ILE A 40 -3.75 6.12 -4.22
CA ILE A 40 -5.07 6.44 -3.67
C ILE A 40 -4.95 7.67 -2.78
N ASP A 41 -5.71 8.73 -3.07
CA ASP A 41 -5.73 9.98 -2.29
C ASP A 41 -7.08 10.67 -2.47
N ILE A 42 -7.32 11.72 -1.70
CA ILE A 42 -8.49 12.61 -1.85
C ILE A 42 -8.17 13.90 -2.61
N VAL A 43 -6.91 14.14 -2.95
CA VAL A 43 -6.43 15.40 -3.56
C VAL A 43 -5.97 15.14 -5.00
N ASP A 44 -6.68 15.69 -5.97
CA ASP A 44 -6.43 15.46 -7.40
C ASP A 44 -5.00 15.87 -7.83
N SER A 45 -4.50 17.01 -7.36
CA SER A 45 -3.14 17.45 -7.70
C SER A 45 -2.04 16.50 -7.22
N ARG A 46 -2.26 15.80 -6.11
CA ARG A 46 -1.36 14.75 -5.62
C ARG A 46 -1.45 13.49 -6.47
N LEU A 47 -2.64 13.17 -6.94
CA LEU A 47 -2.85 12.02 -7.83
C LEU A 47 -2.20 12.24 -9.20
N GLU A 48 -2.24 13.45 -9.74
CA GLU A 48 -1.52 13.80 -10.97
C GLU A 48 0.00 13.64 -10.79
N LEU A 49 0.56 14.16 -9.69
CA LEU A 49 1.97 13.97 -9.37
C LEU A 49 2.32 12.47 -9.20
N ALA A 50 1.42 11.69 -8.60
CA ALA A 50 1.60 10.26 -8.45
C ALA A 50 1.74 9.54 -9.81
N LYS A 51 0.96 9.91 -10.82
CA LYS A 51 1.08 9.40 -12.18
C LYS A 51 2.45 9.71 -12.79
N GLU A 52 2.92 10.95 -12.64
CA GLU A 52 4.24 11.36 -13.14
C GLU A 52 5.37 10.56 -12.50
N LEU A 53 5.27 10.24 -11.21
CA LEU A 53 6.30 9.56 -10.44
C LEU A 53 6.21 8.03 -10.46
N GLY A 54 5.21 7.45 -11.12
CA GLY A 54 5.22 6.02 -11.38
C GLY A 54 3.97 5.23 -11.03
N ALA A 55 2.90 5.88 -10.58
CA ALA A 55 1.62 5.20 -10.49
C ALA A 55 1.14 4.82 -11.91
N THR A 56 0.69 3.58 -12.07
CA THR A 56 0.04 3.11 -13.31
C THR A 56 -1.42 3.54 -13.34
N ASP A 57 -2.03 3.62 -12.17
CA ASP A 57 -3.43 3.96 -11.96
C ASP A 57 -3.56 4.82 -10.71
N VAL A 58 -4.58 5.68 -10.66
CA VAL A 58 -4.88 6.49 -9.48
C VAL A 58 -6.37 6.48 -9.18
N ILE A 59 -6.72 6.56 -7.91
CA ILE A 59 -8.09 6.57 -7.42
C ILE A 59 -8.28 7.78 -6.49
N ASN A 60 -9.23 8.66 -6.83
CA ASN A 60 -9.71 9.66 -5.88
C ASN A 60 -10.79 9.02 -5.00
N SER A 61 -10.47 8.84 -3.71
CA SER A 61 -11.32 8.10 -2.77
C SER A 61 -12.51 8.90 -2.22
N ARG A 62 -12.75 10.14 -2.66
CA ARG A 62 -13.83 10.97 -2.12
C ARG A 62 -15.22 10.43 -2.40
N ASN A 63 -15.44 9.89 -3.59
CA ASN A 63 -16.78 9.56 -4.09
C ASN A 63 -16.89 8.13 -4.67
N VAL A 64 -15.94 7.26 -4.32
CA VAL A 64 -15.91 5.89 -4.83
C VAL A 64 -15.62 4.90 -3.71
N ASP A 65 -16.08 3.67 -3.90
CA ASP A 65 -15.63 2.55 -3.08
C ASP A 65 -14.24 2.13 -3.55
N VAL A 66 -13.24 2.41 -2.72
CA VAL A 66 -11.83 2.15 -3.03
C VAL A 66 -11.57 0.66 -3.22
N VAL A 67 -12.20 -0.19 -2.41
CA VAL A 67 -12.01 -1.64 -2.47
C VAL A 67 -12.52 -2.20 -3.80
N GLU A 68 -13.70 -1.75 -4.23
CA GLU A 68 -14.26 -2.13 -5.54
C GLU A 68 -13.38 -1.64 -6.69
N GLU A 69 -12.92 -0.38 -6.64
CA GLU A 69 -12.09 0.18 -7.70
C GLU A 69 -10.74 -0.54 -7.82
N VAL A 70 -10.07 -0.83 -6.70
CA VAL A 70 -8.83 -1.62 -6.72
C VAL A 70 -9.07 -3.02 -7.28
N LYS A 71 -10.17 -3.67 -6.91
CA LYS A 71 -10.53 -4.99 -7.46
C LYS A 71 -10.80 -4.93 -8.96
N LYS A 72 -11.48 -3.90 -9.46
CA LYS A 72 -11.67 -3.70 -10.91
C LYS A 72 -10.33 -3.59 -11.64
N LEU A 73 -9.40 -2.79 -11.13
CA LEU A 73 -8.06 -2.61 -11.71
C LEU A 73 -7.20 -3.87 -11.67
N THR A 74 -7.54 -4.83 -10.82
CA THR A 74 -6.79 -6.08 -10.60
C THR A 74 -7.56 -7.33 -11.03
N ASN A 75 -8.55 -7.19 -11.92
CA ASN A 75 -9.39 -8.29 -12.42
C ASN A 75 -10.04 -9.12 -11.29
N GLY A 76 -10.51 -8.45 -10.24
CA GLY A 76 -11.19 -9.05 -9.09
C GLY A 76 -10.26 -9.66 -8.03
N ARG A 77 -8.94 -9.72 -8.26
CA ARG A 77 -8.00 -10.42 -7.38
C ARG A 77 -7.56 -9.61 -6.17
N GLY A 78 -7.49 -8.29 -6.29
CA GLY A 78 -6.83 -7.44 -5.32
C GLY A 78 -5.31 -7.33 -5.55
N VAL A 79 -4.61 -6.68 -4.62
CA VAL A 79 -3.17 -6.40 -4.73
C VAL A 79 -2.33 -7.30 -3.83
N ASN A 80 -1.09 -7.59 -4.25
CA ASN A 80 -0.13 -8.35 -3.44
C ASN A 80 0.34 -7.54 -2.23
N TRP A 81 0.48 -6.23 -2.42
CA TRP A 81 1.00 -5.31 -1.42
C TRP A 81 0.09 -4.10 -1.26
N ALA A 82 -0.14 -3.70 -0.02
CA ALA A 82 -0.75 -2.42 0.30
C ALA A 82 0.15 -1.65 1.26
N VAL A 83 0.12 -0.33 1.17
CA VAL A 83 0.86 0.57 2.07
C VAL A 83 -0.09 1.66 2.54
N ASP A 84 -0.33 1.74 3.84
CA ASP A 84 -1.04 2.85 4.44
C ASP A 84 -0.06 3.88 5.01
N THR A 85 -0.16 5.11 4.50
CA THR A 85 0.62 6.27 4.96
C THR A 85 -0.25 7.33 5.64
N THR A 86 -1.54 7.07 5.80
CA THR A 86 -2.51 8.06 6.28
C THR A 86 -2.74 8.00 7.79
N GLY A 87 -2.69 6.82 8.37
CA GLY A 87 -3.03 6.57 9.77
C GLY A 87 -4.51 6.72 10.10
N ILE A 88 -5.37 6.71 9.08
CA ILE A 88 -6.84 6.76 9.26
C ILE A 88 -7.35 5.32 9.40
N THR A 89 -8.09 5.05 10.48
CA THR A 89 -8.61 3.70 10.79
C THR A 89 -9.31 3.05 9.59
N GLN A 90 -10.27 3.74 8.99
CA GLN A 90 -11.00 3.24 7.83
C GLN A 90 -10.09 2.92 6.63
N VAL A 91 -9.06 3.72 6.41
CA VAL A 91 -8.08 3.49 5.32
C VAL A 91 -7.23 2.26 5.60
N MET A 92 -6.85 2.06 6.87
CA MET A 92 -6.11 0.85 7.27
C MET A 92 -6.96 -0.42 7.05
N GLU A 93 -8.24 -0.39 7.40
CA GLU A 93 -9.18 -1.49 7.14
C GLU A 93 -9.32 -1.76 5.63
N GLN A 94 -9.49 -0.71 4.82
CA GLN A 94 -9.52 -0.82 3.37
C GLN A 94 -8.21 -1.42 2.82
N SER A 95 -7.06 -1.07 3.39
CA SER A 95 -5.76 -1.60 2.95
C SER A 95 -5.63 -3.12 3.15
N ILE A 96 -6.37 -3.70 4.11
CA ILE A 96 -6.47 -5.14 4.31
C ILE A 96 -7.45 -5.76 3.31
N GLN A 97 -8.59 -5.09 3.08
CA GLN A 97 -9.66 -5.59 2.20
C GLN A 97 -9.27 -5.64 0.73
N VAL A 98 -8.36 -4.75 0.27
CA VAL A 98 -7.87 -4.74 -1.11
C VAL A 98 -6.85 -5.83 -1.41
N LEU A 99 -6.34 -6.54 -0.41
CA LEU A 99 -5.32 -7.57 -0.59
C LEU A 99 -5.86 -8.81 -1.30
N THR A 100 -5.06 -9.36 -2.18
CA THR A 100 -5.25 -10.71 -2.72
C THR A 100 -4.89 -11.76 -1.66
N GLN A 101 -5.17 -13.01 -1.93
CA GLN A 101 -4.73 -14.14 -1.09
C GLN A 101 -3.20 -14.11 -0.91
N GLY A 102 -2.74 -14.29 0.32
CA GLY A 102 -1.35 -14.21 0.71
C GLY A 102 -0.76 -12.78 0.72
N GLY A 103 -1.57 -11.77 0.42
CA GLY A 103 -1.15 -10.38 0.35
C GLY A 103 -0.73 -9.81 1.71
N THR A 104 0.03 -8.72 1.67
CA THR A 104 0.53 -8.06 2.88
C THR A 104 0.29 -6.56 2.82
N THR A 105 -0.29 -6.01 3.87
CA THR A 105 -0.36 -4.56 4.07
C THR A 105 0.68 -4.09 5.07
N ALA A 106 1.29 -2.94 4.80
CA ALA A 106 2.21 -2.26 5.71
C ALA A 106 1.59 -0.95 6.20
N THR A 107 1.54 -0.76 7.51
CA THR A 107 1.22 0.54 8.10
C THR A 107 2.51 1.26 8.49
N ILE A 108 2.62 2.51 8.06
CA ILE A 108 3.79 3.38 8.30
C ILE A 108 3.38 4.58 9.15
N ALA A 109 2.11 4.94 9.11
CA ALA A 109 1.59 6.10 9.82
C ALA A 109 1.46 5.85 11.31
N VAL A 110 1.74 6.88 12.09
CA VAL A 110 1.47 6.87 13.53
C VAL A 110 0.00 7.25 13.74
N THR A 111 -0.75 6.36 14.36
CA THR A 111 -2.15 6.61 14.72
C THR A 111 -2.40 6.22 16.18
N PRO A 112 -3.12 7.02 16.95
CA PRO A 112 -3.57 6.64 18.29
C PRO A 112 -4.83 5.76 18.25
N ASN A 113 -5.38 5.52 17.07
CA ASN A 113 -6.64 4.82 16.88
C ASN A 113 -6.44 3.30 16.85
N HIS A 114 -7.53 2.59 17.10
CA HIS A 114 -7.61 1.14 16.97
C HIS A 114 -8.36 0.79 15.69
N ILE A 115 -8.05 -0.36 15.12
CA ILE A 115 -8.81 -0.96 14.03
C ILE A 115 -9.62 -2.12 14.57
N ASP A 116 -10.84 -2.30 14.04
CA ASP A 116 -11.61 -3.51 14.25
C ASP A 116 -11.21 -4.55 13.21
N LEU A 117 -10.77 -5.71 13.68
CA LEU A 117 -10.27 -6.77 12.84
C LEU A 117 -10.96 -8.08 13.18
N ASP A 118 -11.71 -8.62 12.23
CA ASP A 118 -12.13 -10.02 12.27
C ASP A 118 -10.96 -10.89 11.82
N THR A 119 -10.20 -11.41 12.77
CA THR A 119 -8.98 -12.16 12.47
C THR A 119 -9.21 -13.38 11.58
N TRP A 120 -10.41 -13.97 11.62
CA TRP A 120 -10.74 -15.08 10.76
C TRP A 120 -11.02 -14.63 9.32
N ASN A 121 -11.99 -13.74 9.14
CA ASN A 121 -12.41 -13.32 7.80
C ASN A 121 -11.41 -12.36 7.14
N ASP A 122 -10.79 -11.45 7.91
CA ASP A 122 -9.88 -10.46 7.35
C ASP A 122 -8.45 -10.98 7.14
N LEU A 123 -8.02 -11.99 7.89
CA LEU A 123 -6.65 -12.49 7.81
C LEU A 123 -6.56 -13.98 7.45
N CYS A 124 -7.22 -14.87 8.24
CA CYS A 124 -6.95 -16.30 8.14
C CYS A 124 -7.51 -16.93 6.86
N VAL A 125 -8.69 -16.49 6.41
CA VAL A 125 -9.34 -17.08 5.21
C VAL A 125 -8.46 -16.95 3.96
N ASP A 126 -7.76 -15.81 3.82
CA ASP A 126 -6.95 -15.50 2.65
C ASP A 126 -5.43 -15.43 2.95
N ASP A 127 -4.96 -15.92 4.09
CA ASP A 127 -3.54 -15.84 4.50
C ASP A 127 -2.94 -14.41 4.45
N LYS A 128 -3.74 -13.39 4.71
CA LYS A 128 -3.30 -12.00 4.66
C LYS A 128 -2.41 -11.64 5.85
N LYS A 129 -1.55 -10.64 5.66
CA LYS A 129 -0.59 -10.20 6.68
C LYS A 129 -0.64 -8.69 6.88
N ILE A 130 -0.43 -8.27 8.12
CA ILE A 130 -0.27 -6.87 8.50
C ILE A 130 1.12 -6.71 9.10
N VAL A 131 1.87 -5.71 8.62
CA VAL A 131 3.23 -5.42 9.06
C VAL A 131 3.34 -3.96 9.47
N GLY A 132 3.78 -3.71 10.70
CA GLY A 132 4.18 -2.38 11.14
C GLY A 132 5.58 -2.03 10.60
N VAL A 133 5.74 -0.81 10.07
CA VAL A 133 7.02 -0.33 9.57
C VAL A 133 7.37 0.98 10.27
N ASN A 134 8.43 0.95 11.08
CA ASN A 134 8.99 2.13 11.69
C ASN A 134 10.35 2.44 11.05
N MET A 135 10.47 3.58 10.38
CA MET A 135 11.70 4.07 9.72
C MET A 135 12.32 3.10 8.69
N GLY A 136 11.60 2.09 8.28
CA GLY A 136 12.09 1.00 7.43
C GLY A 136 12.98 0.01 8.19
N THR A 137 13.05 -1.22 7.69
CA THR A 137 14.00 -2.20 8.21
C THR A 137 15.38 -1.84 7.69
N GLN A 138 16.16 -1.10 8.46
CA GLN A 138 17.56 -0.90 8.13
C GLN A 138 18.29 -2.23 8.32
N SER A 139 18.94 -2.68 7.28
CA SER A 139 20.02 -3.65 7.43
C SER A 139 21.10 -2.96 8.27
N HIS A 140 21.38 -3.48 9.48
CA HIS A 140 22.47 -2.97 10.33
C HIS A 140 23.87 -3.06 9.67
N LYS A 141 23.96 -3.40 8.40
CA LYS A 141 25.20 -3.47 7.61
C LYS A 141 25.51 -2.21 6.82
N LEU A 142 24.67 -1.19 6.84
CA LEU A 142 25.09 0.15 6.43
C LEU A 142 25.68 0.86 7.66
N THR A 143 26.79 0.34 8.11
CA THR A 143 27.78 1.10 8.86
C THR A 143 28.10 2.33 8.03
N PHE A 144 27.94 3.50 8.62
CA PHE A 144 28.46 4.74 8.10
C PHE A 144 29.95 4.55 7.86
N LEU A 145 30.36 4.31 6.63
CA LEU A 145 31.72 4.55 6.18
C LEU A 145 31.80 6.06 5.93
N VAL A 146 32.29 6.76 6.92
CA VAL A 146 32.82 8.10 6.78
C VAL A 146 34.16 7.99 6.07
#